data_3199c7ed35bdfafcb2ef49a8ee1564c5
#
_entry.id   3199c7ed35bdfafcb2ef49a8ee1564c5
#
_cell.length_a   1.000
_cell.length_b   1.000
_cell.length_c   1.000
_cell.angle_alpha   90.00
_cell.angle_beta   90.00
_cell.angle_gamma   90.00
#
_symmetry.space_group_name_H-M   'P 1'
#
loop_
_entity.id
_entity.type
_entity.pdbx_description
1 polymer ?
#
loop_
_entity_poly.entity_id
_entity_poly.type
_entity_poly.pdbx_seq_one_letter_code
_entity_poly.pdbx_strand_id
1 'polypeptide(L)'
;LGDWQAGEKIAQDGRGQTWTDRSAAAGSGGGNCYNCHQIGKAEISFGTLGPSLYHYGRIRGVTDPNSADALPVVEYTWGKLYNAKAFNACSLMPRFGNGHLLTEQQMKDLMALLLDPKSPVNQ
;
A
#
# COMPACT_ATOMS: atom_id res chain seq x y z
N LEU A 1 9.63 6.56 6.88
CA LEU A 1 8.89 6.19 5.69
C LEU A 1 9.76 6.36 4.45
N GLY A 2 9.26 5.94 3.30
CA GLY A 2 9.90 6.07 2.01
C GLY A 2 9.47 7.31 1.24
N ASP A 3 9.44 7.18 -0.08
CA ASP A 3 9.02 8.20 -1.03
C ASP A 3 7.62 7.89 -1.56
N TRP A 4 6.67 8.79 -1.32
CA TRP A 4 5.29 8.59 -1.77
C TRP A 4 5.14 8.58 -3.30
N GLN A 5 6.02 9.26 -4.04
CA GLN A 5 6.00 9.23 -5.51
C GLN A 5 6.39 7.85 -6.06
N ALA A 6 7.38 7.22 -5.44
CA ALA A 6 7.73 5.83 -5.74
C ALA A 6 6.58 4.89 -5.34
N GLY A 7 5.98 5.13 -4.18
CA GLY A 7 4.83 4.36 -3.69
C GLY A 7 3.63 4.41 -4.63
N GLU A 8 3.34 5.56 -5.22
CA GLU A 8 2.26 5.72 -6.20
C GLU A 8 2.48 4.84 -7.44
N LYS A 9 3.70 4.82 -7.96
CA LYS A 9 4.05 3.95 -9.09
C LYS A 9 3.88 2.48 -8.77
N ILE A 10 4.30 2.06 -7.58
CA ILE A 10 4.16 0.69 -7.11
C ILE A 10 2.67 0.32 -6.96
N ALA A 11 1.85 1.21 -6.43
CA ALA A 11 0.42 0.98 -6.26
C ALA A 11 -0.31 0.80 -7.60
N GLN A 12 0.13 1.49 -8.64
CA GLN A 12 -0.45 1.42 -9.98
C GLN A 12 0.05 0.22 -10.78
N ASP A 13 1.25 -0.28 -10.50
CA ASP A 13 1.90 -1.34 -11.28
C ASP A 13 1.36 -2.71 -10.90
N GLY A 14 0.80 -3.44 -11.86
CA GLY A 14 0.27 -4.80 -11.70
C GLY A 14 1.22 -5.92 -12.08
N ARG A 15 2.46 -5.62 -12.49
CA ARG A 15 3.44 -6.65 -12.87
C ARG A 15 3.76 -7.56 -11.69
N GLY A 16 3.98 -8.83 -11.97
CA GLY A 16 4.28 -9.84 -10.96
C GLY A 16 3.05 -10.40 -10.25
N GLN A 17 1.84 -9.93 -10.60
CA GLN A 17 0.58 -10.33 -9.95
C GLN A 17 -0.28 -11.26 -10.82
N THR A 18 0.15 -11.62 -12.01
CA THR A 18 -0.60 -12.45 -12.95
C THR A 18 0.15 -13.71 -13.34
N TRP A 19 -0.59 -14.71 -13.86
CA TRP A 19 -0.03 -15.98 -14.32
C TRP A 19 0.95 -15.82 -15.49
N THR A 20 0.78 -14.75 -16.27
CA THR A 20 1.62 -14.47 -17.44
C THR A 20 2.91 -13.75 -17.11
N ASP A 21 3.05 -13.24 -15.88
CA ASP A 21 4.26 -12.56 -15.44
C ASP A 21 5.38 -13.56 -15.20
N ARG A 22 6.54 -13.31 -15.81
CA ARG A 22 7.69 -14.22 -15.80
C ARG A 22 8.63 -14.02 -14.62
N SER A 23 8.51 -12.91 -13.92
CA SER A 23 9.38 -12.60 -12.79
C SER A 23 8.63 -12.77 -11.48
N ALA A 24 9.15 -13.61 -10.60
CA ALA A 24 8.67 -13.80 -9.23
C ALA A 24 9.61 -13.17 -8.19
N ALA A 25 10.66 -12.47 -8.64
CA ALA A 25 11.60 -11.83 -7.72
C ALA A 25 10.95 -10.61 -7.04
N ALA A 26 11.17 -10.48 -5.73
CA ALA A 26 10.73 -9.30 -5.00
C ALA A 26 11.32 -8.03 -5.62
N GLY A 27 10.49 -7.01 -5.80
CA GLY A 27 10.90 -5.75 -6.40
C GLY A 27 10.82 -5.68 -7.93
N SER A 28 10.54 -6.80 -8.61
CA SER A 28 10.40 -6.83 -10.07
C SER A 28 9.02 -6.40 -10.56
N GLY A 29 8.03 -6.33 -9.69
CA GLY A 29 6.66 -5.93 -10.00
C GLY A 29 6.12 -4.90 -9.02
N GLY A 30 4.85 -4.56 -9.14
CA GLY A 30 4.14 -3.63 -8.27
C GLY A 30 3.13 -4.32 -7.36
N GLY A 31 2.40 -3.49 -6.60
CA GLY A 31 1.39 -3.98 -5.67
C GLY A 31 0.02 -4.21 -6.29
N ASN A 32 -0.24 -3.62 -7.46
CA ASN A 32 -1.54 -3.66 -8.13
C ASN A 32 -2.71 -3.26 -7.19
N CYS A 33 -2.47 -2.28 -6.35
CA CYS A 33 -3.39 -1.92 -5.26
C CYS A 33 -4.72 -1.37 -5.79
N TYR A 34 -4.68 -0.66 -6.93
CA TYR A 34 -5.88 -0.12 -7.58
C TYR A 34 -6.84 -1.20 -8.09
N ASN A 35 -6.39 -2.41 -8.27
CA ASN A 35 -7.28 -3.52 -8.65
C ASN A 35 -8.34 -3.81 -7.57
N CYS A 36 -8.07 -3.46 -6.33
CA CYS A 36 -8.96 -3.70 -5.19
C CYS A 36 -9.36 -2.44 -4.43
N HIS A 37 -8.58 -1.37 -4.50
CA HIS A 37 -8.74 -0.16 -3.69
C HIS A 37 -8.82 1.10 -4.54
N GLN A 38 -9.70 2.03 -4.16
CA GLN A 38 -9.56 3.44 -4.50
C GLN A 38 -8.45 4.02 -3.64
N ILE A 39 -7.50 4.76 -4.24
CA ILE A 39 -6.35 5.33 -3.51
C ILE A 39 -6.25 6.83 -3.78
N GLY A 40 -5.76 7.23 -4.94
CA GLY A 40 -5.68 8.63 -5.33
C GLY A 40 -6.92 9.08 -6.10
N LYS A 41 -7.27 10.36 -5.99
CA LYS A 41 -8.43 10.92 -6.67
C LYS A 41 -8.27 11.01 -8.19
N ALA A 42 -7.02 11.13 -8.67
CA ALA A 42 -6.73 11.25 -10.09
C ALA A 42 -6.98 9.95 -10.88
N GLU A 43 -6.85 8.78 -10.23
CA GLU A 43 -7.12 7.49 -10.86
C GLU A 43 -8.58 7.11 -10.68
N ILE A 44 -9.31 7.04 -11.78
CA ILE A 44 -10.74 6.72 -11.78
C ILE A 44 -11.02 5.23 -11.99
N SER A 45 -10.03 4.46 -12.43
CA SER A 45 -10.16 3.02 -12.66
C SER A 45 -9.64 2.26 -11.45
N PHE A 46 -10.54 1.83 -10.58
CA PHE A 46 -10.18 1.10 -9.37
C PHE A 46 -11.23 0.04 -9.02
N GLY A 47 -10.80 -1.02 -8.34
CA GLY A 47 -11.69 -2.04 -7.80
C GLY A 47 -12.29 -1.65 -6.45
N THR A 48 -13.31 -2.38 -6.04
CA THR A 48 -14.04 -2.16 -4.77
C THR A 48 -13.97 -3.36 -3.82
N LEU A 49 -13.13 -4.34 -4.13
CA LEU A 49 -12.97 -5.53 -3.29
C LEU A 49 -12.41 -5.17 -1.91
N GLY A 50 -11.48 -4.22 -1.84
CA GLY A 50 -10.99 -3.63 -0.60
C GLY A 50 -11.64 -2.27 -0.30
N PRO A 51 -11.55 -1.77 0.94
CA PRO A 51 -12.06 -0.44 1.29
C PRO A 51 -11.29 0.66 0.57
N SER A 52 -11.94 1.83 0.38
CA SER A 52 -11.26 3.01 -0.13
C SER A 52 -10.13 3.42 0.79
N LEU A 53 -8.98 3.69 0.23
CA LEU A 53 -7.79 4.21 0.93
C LEU A 53 -7.61 5.71 0.73
N TYR A 54 -8.53 6.37 0.01
CA TYR A 54 -8.49 7.82 -0.18
C TYR A 54 -8.58 8.53 1.17
N HIS A 55 -7.72 9.52 1.38
CA HIS A 55 -7.53 10.21 2.66
C HIS A 55 -7.12 9.29 3.83
N TYR A 56 -6.45 8.18 3.55
CA TYR A 56 -6.13 7.16 4.54
C TYR A 56 -5.45 7.70 5.79
N GLY A 57 -4.36 8.43 5.64
CA GLY A 57 -3.64 9.03 6.76
C GLY A 57 -4.44 10.18 7.39
N ARG A 58 -5.07 11.00 6.57
CA ARG A 58 -5.87 12.14 7.02
C ARG A 58 -7.04 11.73 7.91
N ILE A 59 -7.80 10.72 7.49
CA ILE A 59 -8.95 10.20 8.25
C ILE A 59 -8.49 9.63 9.60
N ARG A 60 -7.28 9.06 9.66
CA ARG A 60 -6.70 8.49 10.86
C ARG A 60 -5.94 9.50 11.73
N GLY A 61 -5.99 10.79 11.37
CA GLY A 61 -5.38 11.86 12.16
C GLY A 61 -3.85 11.89 12.08
N VAL A 62 -3.24 11.30 11.07
CA VAL A 62 -1.79 11.32 10.90
C VAL A 62 -1.36 12.65 10.30
N THR A 63 -0.82 13.54 11.14
CA THR A 63 -0.24 14.81 10.73
C THR A 63 1.27 14.74 10.54
N ASP A 64 1.93 13.86 11.29
CA ASP A 64 3.35 13.52 11.16
C ASP A 64 3.49 12.00 11.37
N PRO A 65 3.78 11.24 10.31
CA PRO A 65 3.91 9.78 10.41
C PRO A 65 5.10 9.32 11.26
N ASN A 66 6.03 10.22 11.59
CA ASN A 66 7.17 9.91 12.46
C ASN A 66 6.89 10.22 13.94
N SER A 67 5.72 10.76 14.26
CA SER A 67 5.35 11.07 15.65
C SER A 67 4.98 9.80 16.43
N ALA A 68 5.10 9.86 17.76
CA ALA A 68 4.68 8.78 18.64
C ALA A 68 3.16 8.50 18.52
N ASP A 69 2.36 9.55 18.31
CA ASP A 69 0.91 9.42 18.18
C ASP A 69 0.48 8.66 16.92
N ALA A 70 1.30 8.71 15.86
CA ALA A 70 1.03 7.99 14.63
C ALA A 70 1.43 6.50 14.70
N LEU A 71 2.21 6.10 15.68
CA LEU A 71 2.80 4.76 15.75
C LEU A 71 1.78 3.62 15.61
N PRO A 72 0.62 3.63 16.30
CA PRO A 72 -0.37 2.56 16.14
C PRO A 72 -0.89 2.44 14.71
N VAL A 73 -1.09 3.56 14.02
CA VAL A 73 -1.53 3.57 12.61
C VAL A 73 -0.43 3.06 11.70
N VAL A 74 0.81 3.48 11.95
CA VAL A 74 1.99 3.04 11.18
C VAL A 74 2.17 1.52 11.31
N GLU A 75 2.13 0.99 12.52
CA GLU A 75 2.29 -0.44 12.77
C GLU A 75 1.17 -1.27 12.14
N TYR A 76 -0.08 -0.82 12.27
CA TYR A 76 -1.22 -1.49 11.64
C TYR A 76 -1.08 -1.51 10.11
N THR A 77 -0.77 -0.37 9.51
CA THR A 77 -0.64 -0.25 8.06
C THR A 77 0.50 -1.12 7.53
N TRP A 78 1.65 -1.10 8.20
CA TRP A 78 2.77 -1.98 7.88
C TRP A 78 2.36 -3.45 7.95
N GLY A 79 1.70 -3.86 9.03
CA GLY A 79 1.26 -5.23 9.21
C GLY A 79 0.30 -5.70 8.11
N LYS A 80 -0.61 -4.82 7.66
CA LYS A 80 -1.53 -5.12 6.56
C LYS A 80 -0.80 -5.31 5.23
N LEU A 81 0.23 -4.52 4.94
CA LEU A 81 1.06 -4.68 3.75
C LEU A 81 1.94 -5.94 3.84
N TYR A 82 2.53 -6.15 5.00
CA TYR A 82 3.44 -7.28 5.21
C TYR A 82 2.71 -8.62 5.16
N ASN A 83 1.61 -8.75 5.91
CA ASN A 83 0.82 -9.98 5.97
C ASN A 83 -0.63 -9.69 6.39
N ALA A 84 -1.48 -9.37 5.43
CA ALA A 84 -2.89 -9.07 5.69
C ALA A 84 -3.63 -10.25 6.36
N LYS A 85 -3.23 -11.49 6.10
CA LYS A 85 -3.85 -12.69 6.67
C LYS A 85 -3.58 -12.85 8.17
N ALA A 86 -2.60 -12.13 8.75
CA ALA A 86 -2.40 -12.09 10.20
C ALA A 86 -3.54 -11.37 10.92
N PHE A 87 -4.25 -10.45 10.24
CA PHE A 87 -5.42 -9.74 10.77
C PHE A 87 -6.73 -10.42 10.41
N ASN A 88 -6.79 -11.03 9.23
CA ASN A 88 -7.94 -11.80 8.74
C ASN A 88 -7.45 -12.94 7.84
N ALA A 89 -7.55 -14.16 8.31
CA ALA A 89 -7.08 -15.35 7.59
C ALA A 89 -7.75 -15.55 6.21
N CYS A 90 -8.98 -15.03 6.03
CA CYS A 90 -9.73 -15.10 4.79
C CYS A 90 -9.48 -13.90 3.86
N SER A 91 -8.57 -12.99 4.21
CA SER A 91 -8.25 -11.82 3.38
C SER A 91 -7.74 -12.24 2.00
N LEU A 92 -8.28 -11.59 0.96
CA LEU A 92 -7.82 -11.75 -0.42
C LEU A 92 -6.64 -10.82 -0.75
N MET A 93 -6.32 -9.88 0.14
CA MET A 93 -5.16 -9.00 -0.03
C MET A 93 -3.88 -9.82 -0.02
N PRO A 94 -2.98 -9.64 -1.02
CA PRO A 94 -1.70 -10.35 -1.04
C PRO A 94 -0.85 -10.05 0.19
N ARG A 95 -0.03 -11.01 0.59
CA ARG A 95 0.95 -10.86 1.68
C ARG A 95 2.25 -10.34 1.10
N PHE A 96 2.33 -9.04 0.83
CA PHE A 96 3.42 -8.44 0.06
C PHE A 96 4.80 -8.65 0.69
N GLY A 97 4.92 -8.52 2.00
CA GLY A 97 6.18 -8.77 2.71
C GLY A 97 6.44 -10.24 2.96
N ASN A 98 5.50 -10.93 3.61
CA ASN A 98 5.63 -12.34 3.96
C ASN A 98 5.72 -13.25 2.72
N GLY A 99 5.03 -12.88 1.63
CA GLY A 99 5.06 -13.57 0.35
C GLY A 99 6.21 -13.15 -0.58
N HIS A 100 7.07 -12.24 -0.15
CA HIS A 100 8.21 -11.71 -0.94
C HIS A 100 7.81 -11.10 -2.29
N LEU A 101 6.61 -10.51 -2.39
CA LEU A 101 6.12 -9.85 -3.60
C LEU A 101 6.72 -8.44 -3.76
N LEU A 102 6.93 -7.74 -2.65
CA LEU A 102 7.55 -6.42 -2.60
C LEU A 102 8.75 -6.43 -1.66
N THR A 103 9.71 -5.56 -1.95
CA THR A 103 10.85 -5.32 -1.05
C THR A 103 10.42 -4.47 0.14
N GLU A 104 11.22 -4.47 1.20
CA GLU A 104 11.01 -3.61 2.36
C GLU A 104 10.96 -2.13 1.95
N GLN A 105 11.85 -1.68 1.05
CA GLN A 105 11.87 -0.30 0.58
C GLN A 105 10.58 0.04 -0.18
N GLN A 106 10.11 -0.84 -1.05
CA GLN A 106 8.85 -0.64 -1.78
C GLN A 106 7.66 -0.53 -0.82
N MET A 107 7.62 -1.33 0.24
CA MET A 107 6.59 -1.22 1.25
C MET A 107 6.68 0.08 2.04
N LYS A 108 7.89 0.56 2.35
CA LYS A 108 8.10 1.89 2.97
C LYS A 108 7.61 3.03 2.07
N ASP A 109 7.80 2.90 0.76
CA ASP A 109 7.31 3.88 -0.21
C ASP A 109 5.77 3.88 -0.28
N LEU A 110 5.14 2.71 -0.22
CA LEU A 110 3.68 2.60 -0.10
C LEU A 110 3.17 3.17 1.22
N MET A 111 3.88 2.96 2.31
CA MET A 111 3.56 3.58 3.60
C MET A 111 3.57 5.11 3.50
N ALA A 112 4.56 5.67 2.80
CA ALA A 112 4.62 7.11 2.55
C ALA A 112 3.45 7.58 1.69
N LEU A 113 3.08 6.85 0.65
CA LEU A 113 1.90 7.17 -0.17
C LEU A 113 0.63 7.28 0.70
N LEU A 114 0.42 6.35 1.61
CA LEU A 114 -0.80 6.30 2.42
C LEU A 114 -0.79 7.27 3.60
N LEU A 115 0.36 7.56 4.19
CA LEU A 115 0.45 8.26 5.47
C LEU A 115 1.07 9.65 5.41
N ASP A 116 1.85 9.98 4.38
CA ASP A 116 2.45 11.32 4.26
C ASP A 116 1.36 12.36 3.98
N PRO A 117 1.23 13.42 4.80
CA PRO A 117 0.27 14.50 4.55
C PRO A 117 0.44 15.19 3.20
N LYS A 118 1.65 15.15 2.62
CA LYS A 118 1.95 15.75 1.30
C LYS A 118 1.57 14.84 0.13
N SER A 119 1.28 13.58 0.40
CA SER A 119 0.84 12.63 -0.62
C SER A 119 -0.52 13.06 -1.21
N PRO A 120 -0.74 12.87 -2.52
CA PRO A 120 -2.02 13.17 -3.16
C PRO A 120 -3.19 12.39 -2.56
N VAL A 121 -2.91 11.26 -1.91
CA VAL A 121 -3.93 10.47 -1.21
C VAL A 121 -4.55 11.26 -0.06
N ASN A 122 -3.79 12.13 0.59
CA ASN A 122 -4.20 12.87 1.78
C ASN A 122 -4.57 14.34 1.51
N GLN A 123 -4.56 14.77 0.26
CA GLN A 123 -4.88 16.14 -0.14
C GLN A 123 -6.37 16.45 -0.24
#